data_01a83542f69d85c91e3330f576cd3045
#
_entry.id   01a83542f69d85c91e3330f576cd3045
#
_cell.length_a   1.000
_cell.length_b   1.000
_cell.length_c   1.000
_cell.angle_alpha   90.00
_cell.angle_beta   90.00
_cell.angle_gamma   90.00
#
_symmetry.space_group_name_H-M   'P 1'
#
loop_
_entity.id
_entity.type
_entity.pdbx_description
1 polymer ?
#
loop_
_entity_poly.entity_id
_entity_poly.type
_entity_poly.pdbx_seq_one_letter_code
_entity_poly.pdbx_strand_id
1 'polypeptide(L)'
;MTARPARMVIRGAILLGLLLLAGQNPAATMETVKVAPDKKGFILDPSGRRYVPWGHNYASVDIMERLAKDPARVEREFAEMKAAGTTVARIHPEMPRILSGPGKADPQAIEQIKKLLKIAESTGIYLKITGLACYRIKDRMAWYDAMNESDRWKTQAFFWETIAQTCAQSPAVFAYDLVNEPAAAGNKADGWYAGKMGDVEFCQRLSLDPGKRNGNDIFRQWTGQMTAAIRKHDRTHLVTIGMLPFPGAYKAVAEQLDFVSPHLYPKTGKVDDEIALLKQFDWGKPIVIGETFPLSCGVDDLRAFLLKSRGTAHGWIGHWPDESPATLAEMKRSGKATIHSAIWLSWVDLFKEIGPQMTAPRDRHALSFPEPPGGTP
;
A
#
# COMPACT_ATOMS: atom_id res chain seq x y z
N MET A 1 91.45 -27.14 22.84
CA MET A 1 90.81 -26.51 21.67
C MET A 1 89.33 -26.76 21.82
N THR A 2 88.64 -25.82 22.35
CA THR A 2 87.23 -25.92 22.73
C THR A 2 86.43 -25.04 21.84
N ALA A 3 85.55 -25.65 21.01
CA ALA A 3 84.60 -24.93 20.15
C ALA A 3 83.33 -24.61 20.96
N ARG A 4 82.94 -23.33 20.98
CA ARG A 4 81.66 -22.85 21.53
C ARG A 4 80.57 -22.98 20.48
N PRO A 5 79.30 -23.42 20.85
CA PRO A 5 78.19 -23.39 19.92
C PRO A 5 77.51 -22.00 19.87
N ALA A 6 77.16 -21.57 18.65
CA ALA A 6 76.42 -20.35 18.38
C ALA A 6 74.96 -20.46 18.85
N ARG A 7 74.47 -19.45 19.58
CA ARG A 7 73.05 -19.31 19.94
C ARG A 7 72.26 -18.64 18.76
N MET A 8 71.36 -19.39 18.19
CA MET A 8 70.40 -18.90 17.23
C MET A 8 69.22 -18.25 17.96
N VAL A 9 69.03 -16.94 17.81
CA VAL A 9 67.91 -16.20 18.35
C VAL A 9 66.77 -16.25 17.33
N ILE A 10 65.73 -17.00 17.63
CA ILE A 10 64.49 -17.00 16.84
C ILE A 10 63.64 -15.83 17.33
N ARG A 11 63.52 -14.79 16.49
CA ARG A 11 62.55 -13.70 16.67
C ARG A 11 61.18 -14.20 16.19
N GLY A 12 60.33 -14.57 17.11
CA GLY A 12 58.93 -14.86 16.84
C GLY A 12 58.19 -13.53 16.51
N ALA A 13 57.75 -13.37 15.31
CA ALA A 13 56.79 -12.32 14.94
C ALA A 13 55.39 -12.76 15.32
N ILE A 14 54.83 -12.15 16.37
CA ILE A 14 53.41 -12.29 16.72
C ILE A 14 52.61 -11.47 15.75
N LEU A 15 51.99 -12.11 14.76
CA LEU A 15 50.97 -11.48 13.91
C LEU A 15 49.68 -11.34 14.74
N LEU A 16 49.41 -10.14 15.21
CA LEU A 16 48.14 -9.80 15.85
C LEU A 16 47.11 -9.67 14.73
N GLY A 17 46.37 -10.74 14.48
CA GLY A 17 45.20 -10.73 13.59
C GLY A 17 44.05 -9.94 14.24
N LEU A 18 43.91 -8.68 13.89
CA LEU A 18 42.67 -7.91 14.14
C LEU A 18 41.57 -8.53 13.30
N LEU A 19 40.77 -9.41 13.88
CA LEU A 19 39.46 -9.75 13.39
C LEU A 19 38.60 -8.50 13.50
N LEU A 20 38.43 -7.81 12.37
CA LEU A 20 37.34 -6.84 12.17
C LEU A 20 36.03 -7.64 12.26
N LEU A 21 35.46 -7.73 13.44
CA LEU A 21 34.05 -8.00 13.63
C LEU A 21 33.33 -6.81 12.96
N ALA A 22 32.97 -6.99 11.69
CA ALA A 22 31.97 -6.15 11.07
C ALA A 22 30.71 -6.29 11.94
N GLY A 23 30.51 -5.33 12.82
CA GLY A 23 29.31 -5.23 13.62
C GLY A 23 28.13 -5.20 12.64
N GLN A 24 27.37 -6.30 12.59
CA GLN A 24 26.04 -6.26 12.02
C GLN A 24 25.29 -5.25 12.89
N ASN A 25 25.11 -4.03 12.37
CA ASN A 25 24.15 -3.13 12.96
C ASN A 25 22.85 -3.92 13.08
N PRO A 26 22.27 -4.09 14.28
CA PRO A 26 20.99 -4.72 14.40
C PRO A 26 20.05 -3.98 13.44
N ALA A 27 19.40 -4.71 12.55
CA ALA A 27 18.44 -4.13 11.62
C ALA A 27 17.55 -3.21 12.46
N ALA A 28 17.55 -1.91 12.14
CA ALA A 28 16.81 -0.93 12.92
C ALA A 28 15.37 -1.42 12.99
N THR A 29 14.89 -1.67 14.21
CA THR A 29 13.52 -2.15 14.43
C THR A 29 12.56 -1.14 13.78
N MET A 30 11.61 -1.63 13.00
CA MET A 30 10.59 -0.76 12.41
C MET A 30 9.83 -0.03 13.52
N GLU A 31 9.55 1.24 13.29
CA GLU A 31 8.76 2.07 14.20
C GLU A 31 7.31 2.15 13.71
N THR A 32 6.37 2.32 14.61
CA THR A 32 4.96 2.48 14.25
C THR A 32 4.71 3.80 13.52
N VAL A 33 3.89 3.79 12.47
CA VAL A 33 3.50 5.00 11.76
C VAL A 33 2.31 5.66 12.45
N LYS A 34 2.40 6.96 12.70
CA LYS A 34 1.32 7.78 13.26
C LYS A 34 1.03 9.00 12.40
N VAL A 35 -0.17 9.53 12.49
CA VAL A 35 -0.47 10.86 11.94
C VAL A 35 0.37 11.89 12.68
N ALA A 36 1.03 12.78 11.95
CA ALA A 36 1.82 13.85 12.54
C ALA A 36 0.93 14.82 13.35
N PRO A 37 1.43 15.45 14.44
CA PRO A 37 0.65 16.37 15.26
C PRO A 37 0.04 17.52 14.49
N ASP A 38 0.71 17.99 13.45
CA ASP A 38 0.22 19.05 12.55
C ASP A 38 -0.82 18.56 11.52
N LYS A 39 -1.14 17.26 11.54
CA LYS A 39 -2.03 16.59 10.58
C LYS A 39 -1.61 16.71 9.10
N LYS A 40 -0.36 17.12 8.84
CA LYS A 40 0.21 17.31 7.51
C LYS A 40 1.16 16.15 7.15
N GLY A 41 0.66 14.92 7.23
CA GLY A 41 1.41 13.71 6.91
C GLY A 41 1.60 12.79 8.11
N PHE A 42 2.69 12.04 8.08
CA PHE A 42 2.94 10.96 9.03
C PHE A 42 4.33 11.08 9.65
N ILE A 43 4.47 10.47 10.82
CA ILE A 43 5.73 10.33 11.55
C ILE A 43 5.92 8.88 11.98
N LEU A 44 7.15 8.50 12.23
CA LEU A 44 7.55 7.27 12.90
C LEU A 44 7.60 7.52 14.41
N ASP A 45 7.00 6.64 15.18
CA ASP A 45 6.96 6.69 16.64
C ASP A 45 7.81 5.55 17.21
N PRO A 46 8.83 5.81 18.08
CA PRO A 46 8.98 7.02 18.88
C PRO A 46 9.91 8.10 18.31
N SER A 47 10.58 7.90 17.18
CA SER A 47 11.63 8.86 16.73
C SER A 47 11.11 10.22 16.30
N GLY A 48 9.82 10.35 15.94
CA GLY A 48 9.26 11.57 15.39
C GLY A 48 9.70 11.91 13.96
N ARG A 49 10.48 11.05 13.31
CA ARG A 49 10.94 11.26 11.94
C ARG A 49 9.76 11.30 10.97
N ARG A 50 9.79 12.22 10.01
CA ARG A 50 8.77 12.25 8.95
C ARG A 50 8.78 10.96 8.15
N TYR A 51 7.60 10.44 7.88
CA TYR A 51 7.36 9.29 7.03
C TYR A 51 6.48 9.69 5.85
N VAL A 52 6.88 9.32 4.64
CA VAL A 52 6.11 9.56 3.43
C VAL A 52 5.80 8.22 2.80
N PRO A 53 4.52 7.82 2.73
CA PRO A 53 4.10 6.64 1.98
C PRO A 53 4.39 6.85 0.48
N TRP A 54 5.35 6.11 -0.05
CA TRP A 54 5.72 6.05 -1.47
C TRP A 54 5.81 4.59 -1.87
N GLY A 55 4.86 4.09 -2.65
CA GLY A 55 4.80 2.66 -2.84
C GLY A 55 3.88 2.15 -3.93
N HIS A 56 3.52 0.89 -3.81
CA HIS A 56 2.80 0.17 -4.85
C HIS A 56 1.64 -0.64 -4.28
N ASN A 57 0.56 -0.74 -5.07
CA ASN A 57 -0.39 -1.82 -4.97
C ASN A 57 0.30 -3.10 -5.46
N TYR A 58 0.35 -4.11 -4.61
CA TYR A 58 1.06 -5.36 -4.87
C TYR A 58 0.12 -6.54 -4.76
N ALA A 59 0.11 -7.41 -5.78
CA ALA A 59 -0.65 -8.65 -5.81
C ALA A 59 -2.13 -8.46 -5.41
N SER A 60 -2.80 -7.49 -6.03
CA SER A 60 -4.15 -7.04 -5.64
C SER A 60 -5.25 -8.08 -5.75
N VAL A 61 -5.00 -9.20 -6.42
CA VAL A 61 -6.01 -10.27 -6.63
C VAL A 61 -5.51 -11.66 -6.25
N ASP A 62 -4.27 -11.81 -5.77
CA ASP A 62 -3.66 -13.14 -5.56
C ASP A 62 -2.56 -13.21 -4.48
N ILE A 63 -2.49 -12.25 -3.57
CA ILE A 63 -1.43 -12.24 -2.54
C ILE A 63 -1.45 -13.49 -1.68
N MET A 64 -2.63 -13.96 -1.23
CA MET A 64 -2.74 -15.16 -0.42
C MET A 64 -2.37 -16.42 -1.21
N GLU A 65 -2.72 -16.44 -2.50
CA GLU A 65 -2.32 -17.52 -3.41
C GLU A 65 -0.81 -17.55 -3.63
N ARG A 66 -0.16 -16.39 -3.82
CA ARG A 66 1.31 -16.27 -3.94
C ARG A 66 2.02 -16.74 -2.67
N LEU A 67 1.55 -16.31 -1.50
CA LEU A 67 2.10 -16.76 -0.21
C LEU A 67 1.96 -18.26 0.01
N ALA A 68 0.87 -18.86 -0.47
CA ALA A 68 0.66 -20.30 -0.36
C ALA A 68 1.57 -21.12 -1.30
N LYS A 69 1.74 -20.65 -2.55
CA LYS A 69 2.43 -21.41 -3.60
C LYS A 69 3.93 -21.13 -3.68
N ASP A 70 4.33 -19.86 -3.59
CA ASP A 70 5.73 -19.44 -3.74
C ASP A 70 6.02 -18.23 -2.83
N PRO A 71 6.13 -18.43 -1.51
CA PRO A 71 6.48 -17.35 -0.60
C PRO A 71 7.84 -16.73 -0.87
N ALA A 72 8.78 -17.49 -1.43
CA ALA A 72 10.09 -16.97 -1.81
C ALA A 72 10.01 -15.93 -2.95
N ARG A 73 9.01 -16.07 -3.83
CA ARG A 73 8.71 -15.03 -4.82
C ARG A 73 8.31 -13.71 -4.13
N VAL A 74 7.43 -13.78 -3.14
CA VAL A 74 7.00 -12.59 -2.39
C VAL A 74 8.20 -11.93 -1.70
N GLU A 75 9.10 -12.70 -1.09
CA GLU A 75 10.33 -12.18 -0.47
C GLU A 75 11.21 -11.46 -1.50
N ARG A 76 11.44 -12.06 -2.67
CA ARG A 76 12.23 -11.43 -3.76
C ARG A 76 11.58 -10.14 -4.26
N GLU A 77 10.25 -10.15 -4.52
CA GLU A 77 9.53 -8.99 -5.01
C GLU A 77 9.51 -7.83 -3.99
N PHE A 78 9.43 -8.13 -2.67
CA PHE A 78 9.59 -7.13 -1.63
C PHE A 78 11.01 -6.53 -1.61
N ALA A 79 12.05 -7.34 -1.80
CA ALA A 79 13.41 -6.86 -1.91
C ALA A 79 13.60 -5.95 -3.17
N GLU A 80 13.01 -6.32 -4.30
CA GLU A 80 13.01 -5.51 -5.53
C GLU A 80 12.25 -4.18 -5.34
N MET A 81 11.09 -4.21 -4.72
CA MET A 81 10.33 -3.00 -4.35
C MET A 81 11.16 -2.10 -3.44
N LYS A 82 11.82 -2.67 -2.42
CA LYS A 82 12.70 -1.90 -1.53
C LYS A 82 13.84 -1.25 -2.28
N ALA A 83 14.50 -1.99 -3.17
CA ALA A 83 15.58 -1.46 -4.02
C ALA A 83 15.07 -0.37 -4.98
N ALA A 84 13.79 -0.39 -5.36
CA ALA A 84 13.14 0.66 -6.14
C ALA A 84 12.74 1.90 -5.31
N GLY A 85 12.95 1.89 -3.98
CA GLY A 85 12.60 3.01 -3.09
C GLY A 85 11.20 2.92 -2.48
N THR A 86 10.52 1.78 -2.59
CA THR A 86 9.21 1.56 -1.96
C THR A 86 9.31 1.62 -0.44
N THR A 87 8.43 2.39 0.19
CA THR A 87 8.28 2.48 1.65
C THR A 87 7.00 1.80 2.15
N VAL A 88 6.00 1.63 1.27
CA VAL A 88 4.72 1.00 1.60
C VAL A 88 4.24 0.10 0.46
N ALA A 89 3.75 -1.09 0.77
CA ALA A 89 3.01 -1.95 -0.14
C ALA A 89 1.53 -2.00 0.27
N ARG A 90 0.63 -1.67 -0.65
CA ARG A 90 -0.80 -1.89 -0.46
C ARG A 90 -1.15 -3.28 -0.97
N ILE A 91 -1.67 -4.11 -0.09
CA ILE A 91 -1.98 -5.52 -0.36
C ILE A 91 -3.47 -5.78 -0.16
N HIS A 92 -4.00 -6.77 -0.85
CA HIS A 92 -5.42 -7.14 -0.79
C HIS A 92 -5.57 -8.61 -0.41
N PRO A 93 -5.47 -8.98 0.90
CA PRO A 93 -5.73 -10.35 1.32
C PRO A 93 -7.14 -10.78 0.90
N GLU A 94 -7.21 -11.81 0.07
CA GLU A 94 -8.47 -12.27 -0.49
C GLU A 94 -9.36 -12.89 0.60
N MET A 95 -10.51 -12.26 0.86
CA MET A 95 -11.46 -12.72 1.88
C MET A 95 -11.84 -14.19 1.74
N PRO A 96 -12.02 -14.76 0.52
CA PRO A 96 -12.31 -16.20 0.35
C PRO A 96 -11.20 -17.13 0.82
N ARG A 97 -9.99 -16.61 0.96
CA ARG A 97 -8.84 -17.38 1.50
C ARG A 97 -8.75 -17.25 3.02
N ILE A 98 -9.18 -16.10 3.56
CA ILE A 98 -9.15 -15.82 5.00
C ILE A 98 -10.29 -16.49 5.75
N LEU A 99 -11.50 -16.52 5.14
CA LEU A 99 -12.70 -17.07 5.79
C LEU A 99 -13.14 -18.37 5.11
N SER A 100 -13.19 -19.43 5.89
CA SER A 100 -13.75 -20.74 5.47
C SER A 100 -15.25 -20.86 5.68
N GLY A 101 -15.89 -19.86 6.31
CA GLY A 101 -17.33 -19.80 6.58
C GLY A 101 -17.68 -18.64 7.49
N PRO A 102 -18.97 -18.42 7.79
CA PRO A 102 -19.42 -17.39 8.73
C PRO A 102 -18.77 -17.59 10.10
N GLY A 103 -18.09 -16.55 10.59
CA GLY A 103 -17.42 -16.60 11.90
C GLY A 103 -16.28 -17.61 12.00
N LYS A 104 -15.73 -18.07 10.87
CA LYS A 104 -14.68 -19.07 10.85
C LYS A 104 -13.51 -18.65 9.95
N ALA A 105 -12.39 -18.32 10.57
CA ALA A 105 -11.14 -18.03 9.85
C ALA A 105 -10.38 -19.33 9.51
N ASP A 106 -9.62 -19.31 8.42
CA ASP A 106 -8.72 -20.38 8.03
C ASP A 106 -7.38 -20.23 8.79
N PRO A 107 -6.97 -21.19 9.62
CA PRO A 107 -5.71 -21.10 10.37
C PRO A 107 -4.49 -21.01 9.45
N GLN A 108 -4.50 -21.67 8.29
CA GLN A 108 -3.37 -21.62 7.36
C GLN A 108 -3.23 -20.22 6.74
N ALA A 109 -4.35 -19.57 6.41
CA ALA A 109 -4.34 -18.19 5.93
C ALA A 109 -3.80 -17.23 6.98
N ILE A 110 -4.13 -17.44 8.27
CA ILE A 110 -3.58 -16.64 9.37
C ILE A 110 -2.05 -16.79 9.44
N GLU A 111 -1.51 -18.00 9.32
CA GLU A 111 -0.06 -18.20 9.28
C GLU A 111 0.59 -17.55 8.05
N GLN A 112 -0.08 -17.53 6.90
CA GLN A 112 0.39 -16.79 5.73
C GLN A 112 0.45 -15.28 5.97
N ILE A 113 -0.55 -14.69 6.63
CA ILE A 113 -0.51 -13.27 7.03
C ILE A 113 0.66 -13.01 7.98
N LYS A 114 0.88 -13.85 8.98
CA LYS A 114 2.05 -13.73 9.88
C LYS A 114 3.37 -13.79 9.13
N LYS A 115 3.47 -14.66 8.12
CA LYS A 115 4.64 -14.75 7.25
C LYS A 115 4.84 -13.47 6.44
N LEU A 116 3.77 -12.91 5.88
CA LEU A 116 3.83 -11.64 5.16
C LEU A 116 4.29 -10.48 6.04
N LEU A 117 3.80 -10.41 7.30
CA LEU A 117 4.28 -9.43 8.27
C LEU A 117 5.79 -9.52 8.49
N LYS A 118 6.33 -10.75 8.65
CA LYS A 118 7.79 -10.96 8.79
C LYS A 118 8.57 -10.54 7.54
N ILE A 119 8.06 -10.80 6.34
CA ILE A 119 8.66 -10.33 5.10
C ILE A 119 8.71 -8.79 5.07
N ALA A 120 7.61 -8.15 5.42
CA ALA A 120 7.51 -6.70 5.51
C ALA A 120 8.48 -6.10 6.55
N GLU A 121 8.55 -6.69 7.74
CA GLU A 121 9.46 -6.31 8.82
C GLU A 121 10.93 -6.44 8.40
N SER A 122 11.30 -7.57 7.79
CA SER A 122 12.68 -7.83 7.36
C SER A 122 13.14 -6.91 6.23
N THR A 123 12.23 -6.51 5.35
CA THR A 123 12.52 -5.59 4.24
C THR A 123 12.36 -4.12 4.61
N GLY A 124 11.71 -3.81 5.74
CA GLY A 124 11.39 -2.45 6.15
C GLY A 124 10.42 -1.75 5.20
N ILE A 125 9.43 -2.51 4.67
CA ILE A 125 8.32 -2.00 3.87
C ILE A 125 7.05 -2.08 4.72
N TYR A 126 6.36 -0.97 4.88
CA TYR A 126 5.09 -0.94 5.59
C TYR A 126 3.95 -1.54 4.75
N LEU A 127 2.92 -2.05 5.41
CA LEU A 127 1.75 -2.63 4.78
C LEU A 127 0.52 -1.76 4.97
N LYS A 128 -0.12 -1.37 3.87
CA LYS A 128 -1.50 -0.90 3.85
C LYS A 128 -2.38 -2.09 3.48
N ILE A 129 -3.06 -2.66 4.48
CA ILE A 129 -3.84 -3.90 4.34
C ILE A 129 -5.25 -3.55 3.93
N THR A 130 -5.61 -3.82 2.66
CA THR A 130 -6.95 -3.59 2.12
C THR A 130 -7.79 -4.86 2.30
N GLY A 131 -8.86 -4.77 3.06
CA GLY A 131 -9.70 -5.93 3.37
C GLY A 131 -10.83 -6.16 2.38
N LEU A 132 -11.59 -7.22 2.66
CA LEU A 132 -12.82 -7.60 1.96
C LEU A 132 -12.65 -7.82 0.46
N ALA A 133 -11.42 -8.00 0.00
CA ALA A 133 -11.13 -8.27 -1.39
C ALA A 133 -11.62 -9.68 -1.77
N CYS A 134 -12.44 -9.74 -2.80
CA CYS A 134 -12.90 -10.96 -3.45
C CYS A 134 -13.18 -10.62 -4.91
N TYR A 135 -12.11 -10.41 -5.66
CA TYR A 135 -12.23 -9.80 -6.98
C TYR A 135 -12.39 -10.83 -8.10
N ARG A 136 -11.84 -12.04 -7.97
CA ARG A 136 -11.99 -13.04 -9.02
C ARG A 136 -13.33 -13.75 -8.90
N ILE A 137 -14.09 -13.80 -10.00
CA ILE A 137 -15.43 -14.44 -10.04
C ILE A 137 -15.37 -15.90 -9.59
N LYS A 138 -14.31 -16.63 -9.97
CA LYS A 138 -14.10 -18.03 -9.55
C LYS A 138 -13.91 -18.23 -8.05
N ASP A 139 -13.51 -17.18 -7.33
CA ASP A 139 -13.25 -17.22 -5.89
C ASP A 139 -14.44 -16.71 -5.04
N ARG A 140 -15.57 -16.38 -5.68
CA ARG A 140 -16.77 -15.93 -4.98
C ARG A 140 -17.30 -17.01 -4.05
N MET A 141 -17.71 -16.59 -2.87
CA MET A 141 -18.29 -17.46 -1.85
C MET A 141 -19.82 -17.41 -1.93
N ALA A 142 -20.45 -18.47 -2.46
CA ALA A 142 -21.92 -18.52 -2.59
C ALA A 142 -22.64 -18.28 -1.27
N TRP A 143 -22.11 -18.78 -0.14
CA TRP A 143 -22.67 -18.56 1.19
C TRP A 143 -22.64 -17.10 1.62
N TYR A 144 -21.59 -16.35 1.25
CA TYR A 144 -21.46 -14.94 1.55
C TYR A 144 -22.34 -14.06 0.65
N ASP A 145 -22.43 -14.41 -0.64
CA ASP A 145 -23.29 -13.69 -1.58
C ASP A 145 -24.77 -13.88 -1.32
N ALA A 146 -25.17 -15.01 -0.69
CA ALA A 146 -26.54 -15.27 -0.29
C ALA A 146 -26.96 -14.58 1.02
N MET A 147 -26.03 -13.95 1.75
CA MET A 147 -26.30 -13.26 3.00
C MET A 147 -27.14 -12.00 2.79
N ASN A 148 -28.03 -11.72 3.75
CA ASN A 148 -28.62 -10.39 3.88
C ASN A 148 -27.56 -9.37 4.35
N GLU A 149 -27.87 -8.09 4.28
CA GLU A 149 -26.97 -7.00 4.65
C GLU A 149 -26.42 -7.13 6.07
N SER A 150 -27.27 -7.38 7.05
CA SER A 150 -26.87 -7.46 8.47
C SER A 150 -25.84 -8.58 8.71
N ASP A 151 -26.07 -9.76 8.16
CA ASP A 151 -25.20 -10.91 8.34
C ASP A 151 -23.91 -10.75 7.52
N ARG A 152 -24.00 -10.10 6.37
CA ARG A 152 -22.83 -9.73 5.57
C ARG A 152 -21.92 -8.75 6.34
N TRP A 153 -22.48 -7.72 6.97
CA TRP A 153 -21.71 -6.76 7.79
C TRP A 153 -21.10 -7.43 9.03
N LYS A 154 -21.79 -8.36 9.69
CA LYS A 154 -21.23 -9.14 10.79
C LYS A 154 -20.04 -9.98 10.33
N THR A 155 -20.16 -10.60 9.15
CA THR A 155 -19.06 -11.40 8.57
C THR A 155 -17.86 -10.53 8.20
N GLN A 156 -18.10 -9.34 7.64
CA GLN A 156 -17.06 -8.35 7.36
C GLN A 156 -16.38 -7.84 8.64
N ALA A 157 -17.15 -7.59 9.68
CA ALA A 157 -16.62 -7.22 10.99
C ALA A 157 -15.75 -8.34 11.58
N PHE A 158 -16.17 -9.59 11.47
CA PHE A 158 -15.38 -10.75 11.91
C PHE A 158 -14.07 -10.89 11.10
N PHE A 159 -14.11 -10.65 9.79
CA PHE A 159 -12.88 -10.58 8.99
C PHE A 159 -11.91 -9.54 9.56
N TRP A 160 -12.40 -8.33 9.87
CA TRP A 160 -11.56 -7.26 10.41
C TRP A 160 -11.06 -7.55 11.83
N GLU A 161 -11.87 -8.17 12.68
CA GLU A 161 -11.42 -8.64 14.00
C GLU A 161 -10.26 -9.64 13.85
N THR A 162 -10.40 -10.60 12.92
CA THR A 162 -9.38 -11.61 12.64
C THR A 162 -8.06 -10.98 12.14
N ILE A 163 -8.15 -10.08 11.17
CA ILE A 163 -6.97 -9.39 10.63
C ILE A 163 -6.31 -8.52 11.69
N ALA A 164 -7.09 -7.71 12.42
CA ALA A 164 -6.55 -6.84 13.45
C ALA A 164 -5.88 -7.62 14.59
N GLN A 165 -6.51 -8.70 15.06
CA GLN A 165 -5.93 -9.59 16.07
C GLN A 165 -4.59 -10.19 15.62
N THR A 166 -4.49 -10.56 14.34
CA THR A 166 -3.28 -11.15 13.76
C THR A 166 -2.16 -10.12 13.61
N CYS A 167 -2.51 -8.89 13.25
CA CYS A 167 -1.56 -7.86 12.81
C CYS A 167 -1.17 -6.85 13.90
N ALA A 168 -1.93 -6.75 15.00
CA ALA A 168 -1.83 -5.66 16.00
C ALA A 168 -0.42 -5.47 16.60
N GLN A 169 0.41 -6.50 16.66
CA GLN A 169 1.74 -6.44 17.26
C GLN A 169 2.86 -6.19 16.26
N SER A 170 2.56 -6.15 14.96
CA SER A 170 3.57 -5.95 13.94
C SER A 170 3.79 -4.46 13.65
N PRO A 171 4.99 -3.93 13.84
CA PRO A 171 5.29 -2.53 13.49
C PRO A 171 5.22 -2.25 11.98
N ALA A 172 5.18 -3.31 11.15
CA ALA A 172 5.10 -3.16 9.70
C ALA A 172 3.70 -2.73 9.21
N VAL A 173 2.67 -2.73 10.04
CA VAL A 173 1.36 -2.25 9.62
C VAL A 173 1.36 -0.72 9.56
N PHE A 174 1.10 -0.17 8.37
CA PHE A 174 0.84 1.25 8.20
C PHE A 174 -0.62 1.57 8.50
N ALA A 175 -1.53 0.84 7.83
CA ALA A 175 -2.95 1.10 7.96
C ALA A 175 -3.82 -0.09 7.55
N TYR A 176 -5.01 -0.17 8.13
CA TYR A 176 -6.12 -0.96 7.66
C TYR A 176 -6.95 -0.11 6.69
N ASP A 177 -7.11 -0.58 5.46
CA ASP A 177 -7.90 0.02 4.39
C ASP A 177 -9.17 -0.82 4.23
N LEU A 178 -10.29 -0.33 4.77
CA LEU A 178 -11.45 -1.14 5.09
C LEU A 178 -12.04 -1.91 3.90
N VAL A 179 -11.98 -1.34 2.71
CA VAL A 179 -12.47 -1.97 1.48
C VAL A 179 -12.00 -1.16 0.28
N ASN A 180 -11.76 -1.83 -0.86
CA ASN A 180 -11.41 -1.14 -2.09
C ASN A 180 -12.66 -0.58 -2.78
N GLU A 181 -12.69 0.73 -2.99
CA GLU A 181 -13.69 1.44 -3.80
C GLU A 181 -15.14 1.03 -3.51
N PRO A 182 -15.60 1.13 -2.26
CA PRO A 182 -16.95 0.72 -1.93
C PRO A 182 -17.98 1.61 -2.64
N ALA A 183 -19.08 1.00 -3.05
CA ALA A 183 -20.26 1.71 -3.49
C ALA A 183 -21.28 1.74 -2.33
N ALA A 184 -21.70 2.96 -1.90
CA ALA A 184 -22.91 3.05 -1.10
C ALA A 184 -24.08 2.50 -1.92
N ALA A 185 -25.16 2.12 -1.26
CA ALA A 185 -26.35 1.65 -1.97
C ALA A 185 -26.88 2.74 -2.90
N GLY A 186 -27.12 2.35 -4.14
CA GLY A 186 -28.04 3.06 -5.03
C GLY A 186 -29.48 2.58 -4.82
N ASN A 187 -30.33 2.78 -5.81
CA ASN A 187 -31.61 2.07 -5.94
C ASN A 187 -31.35 0.55 -5.96
N LYS A 188 -32.40 -0.27 -5.73
CA LYS A 188 -32.29 -1.74 -5.73
C LYS A 188 -31.26 -2.25 -6.74
N ALA A 189 -30.24 -2.93 -6.22
CA ALA A 189 -29.12 -3.42 -7.01
C ALA A 189 -29.22 -4.94 -7.20
N ASP A 190 -28.83 -5.43 -8.39
CA ASP A 190 -28.95 -6.84 -8.75
C ASP A 190 -27.84 -7.72 -8.16
N GLY A 191 -26.85 -7.13 -7.50
CA GLY A 191 -25.73 -7.88 -6.93
C GLY A 191 -24.76 -7.00 -6.12
N TRP A 192 -23.83 -7.67 -5.42
CA TRP A 192 -22.93 -7.03 -4.48
C TRP A 192 -21.77 -6.24 -5.13
N TYR A 193 -21.50 -6.44 -6.42
CA TYR A 193 -20.41 -5.77 -7.11
C TYR A 193 -20.95 -4.78 -8.15
N ALA A 194 -20.36 -3.58 -8.17
CA ALA A 194 -20.79 -2.50 -9.06
C ALA A 194 -19.94 -2.39 -10.33
N GLY A 195 -18.76 -3.00 -10.36
CA GLY A 195 -17.83 -3.00 -11.50
C GLY A 195 -17.37 -4.40 -11.87
N LYS A 196 -17.07 -4.58 -13.16
CA LYS A 196 -16.52 -5.83 -13.69
C LYS A 196 -15.54 -5.55 -14.82
N MET A 197 -14.41 -6.26 -14.82
CA MET A 197 -13.41 -6.22 -15.88
C MET A 197 -12.85 -7.64 -16.08
N GLY A 198 -13.22 -8.26 -17.19
CA GLY A 198 -12.86 -9.68 -17.45
C GLY A 198 -13.46 -10.61 -16.41
N ASP A 199 -12.61 -11.36 -15.72
CA ASP A 199 -12.96 -12.27 -14.62
C ASP A 199 -12.85 -11.64 -13.22
N VAL A 200 -12.59 -10.33 -13.16
CA VAL A 200 -12.45 -9.56 -11.91
C VAL A 200 -13.68 -8.70 -11.68
N GLU A 201 -14.24 -8.76 -10.47
CA GLU A 201 -15.28 -7.87 -9.98
C GLU A 201 -14.71 -6.94 -8.91
N PHE A 202 -15.16 -5.69 -8.89
CA PHE A 202 -14.70 -4.64 -7.99
C PHE A 202 -15.84 -3.70 -7.58
N CYS A 203 -15.55 -2.70 -6.73
CA CYS A 203 -16.54 -1.76 -6.19
C CYS A 203 -17.66 -2.48 -5.43
N GLN A 204 -17.31 -3.10 -4.29
CA GLN A 204 -18.29 -3.82 -3.47
C GLN A 204 -19.38 -2.87 -2.93
N ARG A 205 -20.66 -3.24 -3.10
CA ARG A 205 -21.78 -2.52 -2.51
C ARG A 205 -21.89 -2.81 -1.03
N LEU A 206 -22.18 -1.78 -0.24
CA LEU A 206 -22.40 -1.91 1.19
C LEU A 206 -23.84 -2.35 1.51
N SER A 207 -24.77 -2.04 0.61
CA SER A 207 -26.19 -2.45 0.70
C SER A 207 -26.74 -2.70 -0.70
N LEU A 208 -27.65 -3.66 -0.84
CA LEU A 208 -28.42 -3.89 -2.08
C LEU A 208 -29.75 -3.14 -2.09
N ASP A 209 -30.34 -2.93 -0.91
CA ASP A 209 -31.58 -2.18 -0.75
C ASP A 209 -31.46 -1.20 0.42
N PRO A 210 -31.27 0.07 0.15
CA PRO A 210 -31.13 1.09 1.20
C PRO A 210 -32.41 1.32 1.99
N GLY A 211 -33.59 0.95 1.47
CA GLY A 211 -34.88 1.30 2.05
C GLY A 211 -35.03 2.82 2.13
N LYS A 212 -35.28 3.35 3.34
CA LYS A 212 -35.39 4.80 3.60
C LYS A 212 -34.06 5.47 3.98
N ARG A 213 -32.95 4.71 4.09
CA ARG A 213 -31.63 5.24 4.44
C ARG A 213 -31.00 5.94 3.24
N ASN A 214 -30.30 7.03 3.46
CA ASN A 214 -29.45 7.59 2.42
C ASN A 214 -28.08 6.91 2.38
N GLY A 215 -27.38 7.00 1.26
CA GLY A 215 -26.09 6.35 1.05
C GLY A 215 -25.02 6.76 2.08
N ASN A 216 -25.01 8.01 2.51
CA ASN A 216 -24.05 8.51 3.50
C ASN A 216 -24.29 7.90 4.89
N ASP A 217 -25.56 7.65 5.26
CA ASP A 217 -25.88 7.01 6.54
C ASP A 217 -25.47 5.54 6.54
N ILE A 218 -25.71 4.83 5.44
CA ILE A 218 -25.24 3.46 5.26
C ILE A 218 -23.71 3.42 5.38
N PHE A 219 -23.05 4.33 4.70
CA PHE A 219 -21.60 4.39 4.69
C PHE A 219 -21.03 4.68 6.09
N ARG A 220 -21.59 5.65 6.83
CA ARG A 220 -21.20 5.93 8.21
C ARG A 220 -21.42 4.75 9.15
N GLN A 221 -22.58 4.11 9.09
CA GLN A 221 -22.88 2.96 9.94
C GLN A 221 -21.93 1.80 9.68
N TRP A 222 -21.72 1.47 8.40
CA TRP A 222 -20.80 0.42 7.99
C TRP A 222 -19.35 0.72 8.44
N THR A 223 -18.85 1.90 8.13
CA THR A 223 -17.49 2.31 8.51
C THR A 223 -17.28 2.26 10.02
N GLY A 224 -18.25 2.75 10.80
CA GLY A 224 -18.23 2.68 12.26
C GLY A 224 -18.17 1.25 12.77
N GLN A 225 -18.94 0.32 12.20
CA GLN A 225 -18.93 -1.10 12.58
C GLN A 225 -17.57 -1.76 12.27
N MET A 226 -17.00 -1.52 11.08
CA MET A 226 -15.70 -2.08 10.70
C MET A 226 -14.56 -1.51 11.56
N THR A 227 -14.56 -0.20 11.77
CA THR A 227 -13.56 0.44 12.63
C THR A 227 -13.66 -0.06 14.07
N ALA A 228 -14.88 -0.22 14.62
CA ALA A 228 -15.08 -0.77 15.96
C ALA A 228 -14.55 -2.22 16.07
N ALA A 229 -14.73 -3.03 15.03
CA ALA A 229 -14.20 -4.40 14.97
C ALA A 229 -12.66 -4.41 15.07
N ILE A 230 -11.99 -3.57 14.29
CA ILE A 230 -10.53 -3.41 14.36
C ILE A 230 -10.09 -2.95 15.76
N ARG A 231 -10.76 -1.93 16.30
CA ARG A 231 -10.37 -1.28 17.58
C ARG A 231 -10.54 -2.16 18.82
N LYS A 232 -11.21 -3.31 18.71
CA LYS A 232 -11.22 -4.33 19.75
C LYS A 232 -9.82 -4.93 20.00
N HIS A 233 -9.03 -5.05 18.97
CA HIS A 233 -7.72 -5.72 18.98
C HIS A 233 -6.55 -4.77 18.73
N ASP A 234 -6.77 -3.72 17.95
CA ASP A 234 -5.72 -2.79 17.55
C ASP A 234 -6.18 -1.34 17.65
N ARG A 235 -5.59 -0.61 18.59
CA ARG A 235 -5.83 0.82 18.81
C ARG A 235 -4.68 1.70 18.31
N THR A 236 -3.66 1.10 17.73
CA THR A 236 -2.40 1.75 17.38
C THR A 236 -2.33 2.11 15.90
N HIS A 237 -2.62 1.14 15.02
CA HIS A 237 -2.47 1.33 13.60
C HIS A 237 -3.62 2.14 12.99
N LEU A 238 -3.33 2.80 11.88
CA LEU A 238 -4.23 3.74 11.24
C LEU A 238 -5.35 3.01 10.47
N VAL A 239 -6.48 3.71 10.27
CA VAL A 239 -7.63 3.20 9.51
C VAL A 239 -7.98 4.19 8.41
N THR A 240 -8.23 3.68 7.21
CA THR A 240 -8.65 4.45 6.04
C THR A 240 -9.57 3.64 5.13
N ILE A 241 -10.01 4.24 4.04
CA ILE A 241 -10.72 3.57 2.94
C ILE A 241 -10.15 4.08 1.62
N GLY A 242 -9.75 3.17 0.73
CA GLY A 242 -9.39 3.48 -0.64
C GLY A 242 -10.65 3.69 -1.48
N MET A 243 -10.90 4.89 -1.98
CA MET A 243 -12.16 5.26 -2.63
C MET A 243 -11.98 5.88 -4.01
N LEU A 244 -12.95 5.64 -4.87
CA LEU A 244 -13.16 6.44 -6.07
C LEU A 244 -13.22 7.94 -5.71
N PRO A 245 -12.83 8.84 -6.62
CA PRO A 245 -12.64 10.26 -6.33
C PRO A 245 -13.95 11.04 -6.23
N PHE A 246 -14.83 10.64 -5.29
CA PHE A 246 -16.10 11.30 -4.98
C PHE A 246 -16.02 12.00 -3.61
N PRO A 247 -15.59 13.28 -3.54
CA PRO A 247 -15.37 13.98 -2.27
C PRO A 247 -16.58 13.96 -1.33
N GLY A 248 -17.81 14.11 -1.86
CA GLY A 248 -19.03 14.11 -1.06
C GLY A 248 -19.28 12.81 -0.29
N ALA A 249 -19.06 11.65 -0.92
CA ALA A 249 -19.19 10.34 -0.28
C ALA A 249 -18.12 10.14 0.78
N TYR A 250 -16.89 10.54 0.48
CA TYR A 250 -15.76 10.41 1.40
C TYR A 250 -15.92 11.29 2.66
N LYS A 251 -16.41 12.52 2.47
CA LYS A 251 -16.64 13.47 3.58
C LYS A 251 -17.59 12.89 4.64
N ALA A 252 -18.56 12.07 4.23
CA ALA A 252 -19.50 11.44 5.14
C ALA A 252 -18.85 10.56 6.20
N VAL A 253 -17.67 9.99 5.93
CA VAL A 253 -16.95 9.05 6.82
C VAL A 253 -15.59 9.59 7.28
N ALA A 254 -15.17 10.75 6.81
CA ALA A 254 -13.83 11.28 7.06
C ALA A 254 -13.47 11.38 8.55
N GLU A 255 -14.44 11.67 9.42
CA GLU A 255 -14.20 11.76 10.87
C GLU A 255 -13.84 10.42 11.52
N GLN A 256 -14.31 9.31 10.93
CA GLN A 256 -14.06 7.95 11.42
C GLN A 256 -12.72 7.38 10.93
N LEU A 257 -12.03 8.07 10.04
CA LEU A 257 -10.78 7.66 9.41
C LEU A 257 -9.61 8.50 9.92
N ASP A 258 -8.43 7.89 9.99
CA ASP A 258 -7.21 8.59 10.41
C ASP A 258 -6.63 9.46 9.28
N PHE A 259 -6.80 9.03 8.03
CA PHE A 259 -6.40 9.77 6.82
C PHE A 259 -7.30 9.45 5.64
N VAL A 260 -7.23 10.25 4.58
CA VAL A 260 -8.04 10.13 3.37
C VAL A 260 -7.23 9.45 2.27
N SER A 261 -7.82 8.51 1.53
CA SER A 261 -7.10 7.74 0.51
C SER A 261 -7.85 7.66 -0.83
N PRO A 262 -7.99 8.80 -1.57
CA PRO A 262 -8.64 8.80 -2.88
C PRO A 262 -7.79 8.07 -3.92
N HIS A 263 -8.45 7.44 -4.90
CA HIS A 263 -7.84 6.89 -6.10
C HIS A 263 -7.93 7.92 -7.22
N LEU A 264 -6.79 8.34 -7.77
CA LEU A 264 -6.72 9.41 -8.77
C LEU A 264 -5.87 8.95 -9.94
N TYR A 265 -6.50 8.88 -11.10
CA TYR A 265 -5.88 8.49 -12.36
C TYR A 265 -5.94 9.67 -13.34
N PRO A 266 -4.85 10.46 -13.47
CA PRO A 266 -4.88 11.65 -14.30
C PRO A 266 -5.16 11.31 -15.77
N LYS A 267 -5.85 12.21 -16.45
CA LYS A 267 -6.15 12.12 -17.88
C LYS A 267 -5.22 13.01 -18.66
N THR A 268 -4.95 12.64 -19.92
CA THR A 268 -4.11 13.43 -20.82
C THR A 268 -4.60 14.88 -20.89
N GLY A 269 -3.68 15.82 -20.63
CA GLY A 269 -3.95 17.26 -20.65
C GLY A 269 -4.87 17.77 -19.55
N LYS A 270 -5.20 16.96 -18.51
CA LYS A 270 -6.13 17.30 -17.43
C LYS A 270 -5.48 17.30 -16.04
N VAL A 271 -4.18 17.47 -15.98
CA VAL A 271 -3.43 17.44 -14.71
C VAL A 271 -3.96 18.48 -13.70
N ASP A 272 -4.26 19.70 -14.16
CA ASP A 272 -4.75 20.76 -13.27
C ASP A 272 -6.18 20.49 -12.76
N ASP A 273 -7.03 19.87 -13.58
CA ASP A 273 -8.37 19.44 -13.17
C ASP A 273 -8.26 18.38 -12.05
N GLU A 274 -7.34 17.41 -12.17
CA GLU A 274 -7.08 16.38 -11.15
C GLU A 274 -6.48 16.97 -9.86
N ILE A 275 -5.63 17.98 -9.97
CA ILE A 275 -5.13 18.72 -8.81
C ILE A 275 -6.25 19.51 -8.12
N ALA A 276 -7.15 20.12 -8.89
CA ALA A 276 -8.31 20.80 -8.34
C ALA A 276 -9.26 19.83 -7.63
N LEU A 277 -9.45 18.64 -8.18
CA LEU A 277 -10.22 17.56 -7.54
C LEU A 277 -9.54 17.09 -6.26
N LEU A 278 -8.22 16.85 -6.27
CA LEU A 278 -7.46 16.44 -5.09
C LEU A 278 -7.62 17.44 -3.92
N LYS A 279 -7.60 18.73 -4.19
CA LYS A 279 -7.79 19.78 -3.17
C LYS A 279 -9.15 19.70 -2.47
N GLN A 280 -10.17 19.12 -3.10
CA GLN A 280 -11.49 18.94 -2.47
C GLN A 280 -11.50 17.90 -1.34
N PHE A 281 -10.42 17.12 -1.20
CA PHE A 281 -10.22 16.16 -0.10
C PHE A 281 -9.46 16.74 1.09
N ASP A 282 -9.06 18.01 1.05
CA ASP A 282 -8.35 18.67 2.17
C ASP A 282 -9.33 19.07 3.27
N TRP A 283 -9.56 18.16 4.19
CA TRP A 283 -10.40 18.35 5.39
C TRP A 283 -9.58 18.34 6.68
N GLY A 284 -8.32 18.78 6.63
CA GLY A 284 -7.44 18.82 7.79
C GLY A 284 -6.95 17.44 8.26
N LYS A 285 -6.92 16.45 7.35
CA LYS A 285 -6.34 15.12 7.55
C LYS A 285 -5.27 14.85 6.50
N PRO A 286 -4.29 13.97 6.77
CA PRO A 286 -3.36 13.56 5.73
C PRO A 286 -4.11 12.93 4.54
N ILE A 287 -3.57 13.13 3.34
CA ILE A 287 -4.10 12.54 2.11
C ILE A 287 -3.03 11.62 1.52
N VAL A 288 -3.38 10.36 1.29
CA VAL A 288 -2.57 9.39 0.54
C VAL A 288 -3.33 9.03 -0.73
N ILE A 289 -2.80 9.37 -1.88
CA ILE A 289 -3.36 8.88 -3.15
C ILE A 289 -3.16 7.36 -3.15
N GLY A 290 -4.26 6.61 -2.95
CA GLY A 290 -4.25 5.16 -2.72
C GLY A 290 -4.01 4.34 -3.97
N GLU A 291 -4.34 4.92 -5.13
CA GLU A 291 -4.04 4.37 -6.44
C GLU A 291 -3.79 5.48 -7.45
N THR A 292 -2.75 5.30 -8.26
CA THR A 292 -2.44 6.13 -9.42
C THR A 292 -1.59 5.35 -10.42
N PHE A 293 -1.80 5.57 -11.72
CA PHE A 293 -1.09 4.87 -12.78
C PHE A 293 -1.38 5.54 -14.12
N PRO A 294 -0.55 5.42 -15.17
CA PRO A 294 -0.81 6.00 -16.49
C PRO A 294 -1.86 5.19 -17.28
N LEU A 295 -3.08 5.04 -16.75
CA LEU A 295 -4.19 4.36 -17.43
C LEU A 295 -4.81 5.22 -18.54
N SER A 296 -4.87 6.53 -18.33
CA SER A 296 -5.58 7.47 -19.21
C SER A 296 -4.72 8.66 -19.62
N CYS A 297 -3.40 8.58 -19.38
CA CYS A 297 -2.44 9.62 -19.76
C CYS A 297 -1.07 9.02 -20.08
N GLY A 298 -0.19 9.82 -20.65
CA GLY A 298 1.23 9.49 -20.79
C GLY A 298 2.00 9.65 -19.48
N VAL A 299 3.23 9.14 -19.45
CA VAL A 299 4.12 9.20 -18.28
C VAL A 299 4.45 10.64 -17.88
N ASP A 300 4.50 11.58 -18.83
CA ASP A 300 4.79 12.98 -18.56
C ASP A 300 3.65 13.70 -17.84
N ASP A 301 2.40 13.44 -18.22
CA ASP A 301 1.24 13.95 -17.48
C ASP A 301 1.19 13.36 -16.08
N LEU A 302 1.49 12.05 -15.94
CA LEU A 302 1.55 11.42 -14.62
C LEU A 302 2.67 12.02 -13.76
N ARG A 303 3.85 12.27 -14.33
CA ARG A 303 4.97 12.97 -13.66
C ARG A 303 4.52 14.34 -13.16
N ALA A 304 3.91 15.13 -14.05
CA ALA A 304 3.42 16.47 -13.70
C ALA A 304 2.38 16.42 -12.58
N PHE A 305 1.45 15.47 -12.65
CA PHE A 305 0.45 15.25 -11.60
C PHE A 305 1.10 14.91 -10.26
N LEU A 306 2.01 13.92 -10.23
CA LEU A 306 2.68 13.51 -9.00
C LEU A 306 3.44 14.68 -8.36
N LEU A 307 4.23 15.42 -9.13
CA LEU A 307 5.00 16.55 -8.62
C LEU A 307 4.10 17.69 -8.13
N LYS A 308 3.06 18.08 -8.88
CA LYS A 308 2.11 19.13 -8.48
C LYS A 308 1.29 18.71 -7.25
N SER A 309 0.91 17.43 -7.15
CA SER A 309 0.10 16.90 -6.03
C SER A 309 0.82 16.96 -4.69
N ARG A 310 2.16 17.10 -4.65
CA ARG A 310 2.92 17.30 -3.42
C ARG A 310 2.46 18.51 -2.60
N GLY A 311 1.83 19.49 -3.21
CA GLY A 311 1.25 20.64 -2.49
C GLY A 311 0.09 20.25 -1.56
N THR A 312 -0.57 19.11 -1.81
CA THR A 312 -1.78 18.69 -1.11
C THR A 312 -1.69 17.27 -0.55
N ALA A 313 -1.22 16.29 -1.33
CA ALA A 313 -1.11 14.89 -0.91
C ALA A 313 0.16 14.65 -0.06
N HIS A 314 0.12 13.66 0.82
CA HIS A 314 1.16 13.32 1.79
C HIS A 314 1.74 11.91 1.56
N GLY A 315 1.23 11.19 0.56
CA GLY A 315 1.71 9.88 0.13
C GLY A 315 1.09 9.47 -1.20
N TRP A 316 1.73 8.51 -1.88
CA TRP A 316 1.32 8.06 -3.21
C TRP A 316 1.59 6.57 -3.36
N ILE A 317 0.62 5.85 -3.90
CA ILE A 317 0.69 4.42 -4.14
C ILE A 317 0.30 4.17 -5.60
N GLY A 318 1.27 3.69 -6.39
CA GLY A 318 1.03 3.24 -7.76
C GLY A 318 0.75 1.74 -7.83
N HIS A 319 1.21 1.08 -8.89
CA HIS A 319 1.04 -0.36 -9.05
C HIS A 319 2.40 -1.06 -9.29
N TRP A 320 2.56 -2.27 -8.75
CA TRP A 320 3.70 -3.12 -9.04
C TRP A 320 3.36 -4.08 -10.17
N PRO A 321 4.22 -4.23 -11.19
CA PRO A 321 3.96 -5.15 -12.29
C PRO A 321 3.99 -6.61 -11.84
N ASP A 322 3.29 -7.48 -12.58
CA ASP A 322 3.35 -8.93 -12.36
C ASP A 322 4.69 -9.53 -12.82
N GLU A 323 5.24 -9.02 -13.92
CA GLU A 323 6.61 -9.31 -14.36
C GLU A 323 7.62 -8.45 -13.61
N SER A 324 8.75 -9.04 -13.24
CA SER A 324 9.80 -8.26 -12.58
C SER A 324 10.29 -7.09 -13.44
N PRO A 325 10.73 -5.97 -12.85
CA PRO A 325 11.34 -4.87 -13.60
C PRO A 325 12.51 -5.31 -14.48
N ALA A 326 13.28 -6.31 -14.03
CA ALA A 326 14.38 -6.89 -14.82
C ALA A 326 13.85 -7.62 -16.06
N THR A 327 12.78 -8.38 -15.94
CA THR A 327 12.11 -9.05 -17.06
C THR A 327 11.59 -8.04 -18.09
N LEU A 328 10.90 -6.99 -17.62
CA LEU A 328 10.39 -5.91 -18.47
C LEU A 328 11.52 -5.20 -19.23
N ALA A 329 12.62 -4.93 -18.56
CA ALA A 329 13.81 -4.32 -19.19
C ALA A 329 14.44 -5.24 -20.23
N GLU A 330 14.51 -6.56 -19.97
CA GLU A 330 15.00 -7.54 -20.96
C GLU A 330 14.08 -7.65 -22.17
N MET A 331 12.77 -7.66 -21.98
CA MET A 331 11.80 -7.62 -23.09
C MET A 331 12.03 -6.41 -24.00
N LYS A 332 12.32 -5.25 -23.41
CA LYS A 332 12.64 -4.02 -24.17
C LYS A 332 13.95 -4.20 -24.95
N ARG A 333 15.03 -4.68 -24.31
CA ARG A 333 16.34 -4.86 -24.97
C ARG A 333 16.32 -5.87 -26.10
N SER A 334 15.56 -6.95 -25.93
CA SER A 334 15.43 -8.03 -26.93
C SER A 334 14.42 -7.74 -28.06
N GLY A 335 13.80 -6.56 -28.07
CA GLY A 335 12.76 -6.21 -29.06
C GLY A 335 11.44 -6.96 -28.91
N LYS A 336 11.21 -7.58 -27.74
CA LYS A 336 9.98 -8.35 -27.43
C LYS A 336 8.98 -7.55 -26.60
N ALA A 337 9.24 -6.26 -26.38
CA ALA A 337 8.35 -5.40 -25.61
C ALA A 337 6.99 -5.24 -26.31
N THR A 338 5.93 -5.41 -25.55
CA THR A 338 4.56 -5.08 -25.94
C THR A 338 4.24 -3.65 -25.45
N ILE A 339 3.12 -3.07 -25.92
CA ILE A 339 2.62 -1.80 -25.38
C ILE A 339 2.41 -1.91 -23.87
N HIS A 340 1.85 -3.03 -23.42
CA HIS A 340 1.64 -3.31 -21.99
C HIS A 340 2.95 -3.28 -21.20
N SER A 341 3.96 -4.04 -21.60
CA SER A 341 5.26 -4.07 -20.90
C SER A 341 5.99 -2.71 -20.96
N ALA A 342 5.81 -1.95 -22.04
CA ALA A 342 6.39 -0.61 -22.17
C ALA A 342 5.76 0.40 -21.18
N ILE A 343 4.44 0.35 -20.99
CA ILE A 343 3.72 1.19 -20.01
C ILE A 343 4.23 0.86 -18.59
N TRP A 344 4.31 -0.42 -18.23
CA TRP A 344 4.79 -0.84 -16.92
C TRP A 344 6.23 -0.42 -16.66
N LEU A 345 7.11 -0.59 -17.65
CA LEU A 345 8.51 -0.17 -17.52
C LEU A 345 8.63 1.34 -17.36
N SER A 346 7.88 2.11 -18.16
CA SER A 346 7.85 3.58 -18.05
C SER A 346 7.40 4.05 -16.66
N TRP A 347 6.43 3.38 -16.08
CA TRP A 347 5.99 3.65 -14.71
C TRP A 347 7.08 3.30 -13.68
N VAL A 348 7.69 2.12 -13.77
CA VAL A 348 8.75 1.71 -12.84
C VAL A 348 9.95 2.66 -12.90
N ASP A 349 10.34 3.09 -14.11
CA ASP A 349 11.43 4.04 -14.31
C ASP A 349 11.07 5.40 -13.70
N LEU A 350 9.88 5.92 -13.97
CA LEU A 350 9.38 7.16 -13.36
C LEU A 350 9.37 7.09 -11.84
N PHE A 351 8.84 5.98 -11.29
CA PHE A 351 8.75 5.78 -9.84
C PHE A 351 10.13 5.87 -9.17
N LYS A 352 11.13 5.21 -9.75
CA LYS A 352 12.51 5.24 -9.24
C LYS A 352 13.12 6.63 -9.37
N GLU A 353 12.91 7.28 -10.51
CA GLU A 353 13.51 8.58 -10.82
C GLU A 353 13.05 9.67 -9.85
N ILE A 354 11.73 9.80 -9.65
CA ILE A 354 11.19 10.89 -8.83
C ILE A 354 11.05 10.53 -7.33
N GLY A 355 11.21 9.25 -6.97
CA GLY A 355 11.07 8.77 -5.59
C GLY A 355 11.83 9.58 -4.56
N PRO A 356 13.12 9.89 -4.75
CA PRO A 356 13.90 10.73 -3.84
C PRO A 356 13.26 12.12 -3.63
N GLN A 357 12.75 12.74 -4.70
CA GLN A 357 12.07 14.03 -4.62
C GLN A 357 10.72 13.91 -3.90
N MET A 358 9.96 12.85 -4.17
CA MET A 358 8.63 12.64 -3.58
C MET A 358 8.69 12.39 -2.07
N THR A 359 9.74 11.69 -1.60
CA THR A 359 9.94 11.33 -0.19
C THR A 359 10.76 12.34 0.61
N ALA A 360 11.41 13.30 -0.07
CA ALA A 360 12.18 14.35 0.60
C ALA A 360 11.29 15.22 1.52
N PRO A 361 11.85 15.75 2.63
CA PRO A 361 11.18 16.75 3.44
C PRO A 361 10.69 17.92 2.58
N ARG A 362 9.52 18.45 2.92
CA ARG A 362 8.98 19.64 2.24
C ARG A 362 9.61 20.87 2.87
N ASP A 363 10.56 21.48 2.20
CA ASP A 363 11.03 22.81 2.60
C ASP A 363 9.89 23.82 2.42
N ARG A 364 9.61 24.58 3.46
CA ARG A 364 8.52 25.58 3.45
C ARG A 364 8.72 26.71 2.42
N HIS A 365 9.86 26.74 1.73
CA HIS A 365 10.27 27.83 0.82
C HIS A 365 10.61 27.43 -0.62
N ALA A 366 10.53 26.13 -1.00
CA ALA A 366 10.95 25.68 -2.30
C ALA A 366 9.78 25.30 -3.24
N LEU A 367 8.81 26.20 -3.43
CA LEU A 367 7.81 26.09 -4.52
C LEU A 367 8.07 27.18 -5.58
N SER A 368 9.33 27.41 -5.96
CA SER A 368 9.63 28.08 -7.22
C SER A 368 9.79 26.98 -8.29
N PHE A 369 8.77 26.81 -9.10
CA PHE A 369 8.91 26.03 -10.35
C PHE A 369 9.85 26.80 -11.27
N PRO A 370 10.82 26.15 -11.95
CA PRO A 370 11.48 26.79 -13.07
C PRO A 370 10.39 27.11 -14.12
N GLU A 371 10.31 28.35 -14.53
CA GLU A 371 9.45 28.72 -15.67
C GLU A 371 9.89 27.90 -16.89
N PRO A 372 8.92 27.44 -17.71
CA PRO A 372 9.28 26.79 -18.97
C PRO A 372 10.14 27.74 -19.80
N PRO A 373 11.16 27.25 -20.51
CA PRO A 373 12.00 28.11 -21.33
C PRO A 373 11.12 28.87 -22.31
N GLY A 374 11.16 30.19 -22.18
CA GLY A 374 10.33 31.10 -22.95
C GLY A 374 10.48 30.85 -24.46
N GLY A 375 9.37 30.51 -25.10
CA GLY A 375 9.26 30.62 -26.54
C GLY A 375 9.40 32.10 -26.92
N THR A 376 10.44 32.45 -27.64
CA THR A 376 10.59 33.75 -28.31
C THR A 376 9.53 33.90 -29.36
N PRO A 377 9.03 35.12 -29.55
CA PRO A 377 7.92 35.44 -30.48
C PRO A 377 8.27 35.18 -31.94
#